data_75663e70fdeee85a742a1100a38e483b
#
_entry.id   75663e70fdeee85a742a1100a38e483b
#
_cell.length_a   1.000
_cell.length_b   1.000
_cell.length_c   1.000
_cell.angle_alpha   90.00
_cell.angle_beta   90.00
_cell.angle_gamma   90.00
#
_symmetry.space_group_name_H-M   'P 1'
#
loop_
_entity.id
_entity.type
_entity.pdbx_description
1 polymer ?
#
loop_
_entity_poly.entity_id
_entity_poly.type
_entity_poly.pdbx_seq_one_letter_code
_entity_poly.pdbx_strand_id
1 'polypeptide(L)'
;MESFLSTAISNMIFPFMAIYLSNHFGVKITGILLLVNVFIGIALSFFGGYVSDRFGRKKLIVFAEMLRFFAFTVMMICNSPWFTSPLITYFMMTINTICWSLGGPANQAMLIDVSKPDERKYMFSIMYWANNLSIAIGGSLGGFLFKDYLFELLIALSITALITVILIVFFIDESYVPEQVADEKVFQHICQMLRNYREVFRDHLFILYCMAIVFVMSLEFQLSNYVGIRLESEMPVQRFLWWELDGIEMTGLLRTENTVLVVLMALFAAKMVSRFKDRHVIILGSFVFVAGYAYISYSNYIPFLFIAMLLASVAEVVRVPVEQNYQASLPPVHARSSYLAVSGMGYNLAQLICSITVMISAYLNNLATTVFIAAIGFFGVFIFMKIGLALDQRVNKSAA
;
A
#
# COMPACT_ATOMS: atom_id res chain seq x y z
N MET A 1 -1.37 21.12 -0.57
CA MET A 1 -2.74 21.12 -0.03
C MET A 1 -3.68 20.32 -0.91
N GLU A 2 -3.67 20.53 -2.23
CA GLU A 2 -4.50 19.77 -3.17
C GLU A 2 -4.21 18.25 -3.09
N SER A 3 -2.94 17.83 -3.20
CA SER A 3 -2.54 16.42 -3.08
C SER A 3 -3.01 15.76 -1.78
N PHE A 4 -2.98 16.48 -0.67
CA PHE A 4 -3.52 16.01 0.61
C PHE A 4 -5.03 15.75 0.53
N LEU A 5 -5.80 16.69 -0.03
CA LEU A 5 -7.26 16.56 -0.16
C LEU A 5 -7.66 15.41 -1.08
N SER A 6 -7.00 15.32 -2.25
CA SER A 6 -7.21 14.22 -3.20
C SER A 6 -6.89 12.85 -2.57
N THR A 7 -5.79 12.75 -1.81
CA THR A 7 -5.42 11.53 -1.10
C THR A 7 -6.40 11.19 0.02
N ALA A 8 -6.89 12.18 0.79
CA ALA A 8 -7.85 11.95 1.84
C ALA A 8 -9.17 11.40 1.28
N ILE A 9 -9.72 12.00 0.21
CA ILE A 9 -10.95 11.52 -0.43
C ILE A 9 -10.74 10.13 -1.05
N SER A 10 -9.59 9.90 -1.69
CA SER A 10 -9.25 8.56 -2.21
C SER A 10 -9.24 7.50 -1.10
N ASN A 11 -8.73 7.84 0.09
CA ASN A 11 -8.73 6.94 1.24
C ASN A 11 -10.12 6.76 1.89
N MET A 12 -11.11 7.59 1.58
CA MET A 12 -12.52 7.35 1.95
C MET A 12 -13.18 6.28 1.08
N ILE A 13 -12.67 6.01 -0.11
CA ILE A 13 -13.32 5.16 -1.12
C ILE A 13 -12.54 3.85 -1.33
N PHE A 14 -11.27 3.94 -1.77
CA PHE A 14 -10.54 2.77 -2.28
C PHE A 14 -10.33 1.64 -1.26
N PRO A 15 -10.11 1.88 0.04
CA PRO A 15 -10.00 0.81 1.02
C PRO A 15 -11.27 -0.03 1.18
N PHE A 16 -12.43 0.51 0.82
CA PHE A 16 -13.73 -0.15 0.94
C PHE A 16 -14.21 -0.75 -0.40
N MET A 17 -13.46 -0.56 -1.49
CA MET A 17 -13.86 -1.09 -2.81
C MET A 17 -13.87 -2.62 -2.86
N ALA A 18 -13.09 -3.32 -2.03
CA ALA A 18 -13.18 -4.77 -1.92
C ALA A 18 -14.56 -5.21 -1.38
N ILE A 19 -15.12 -4.47 -0.42
CA ILE A 19 -16.47 -4.67 0.12
C ILE A 19 -17.50 -4.41 -0.97
N TYR A 20 -17.39 -3.26 -1.67
CA TYR A 20 -18.29 -2.92 -2.78
C TYR A 20 -18.34 -4.02 -3.85
N LEU A 21 -17.17 -4.49 -4.29
CA LEU A 21 -17.08 -5.55 -5.29
C LEU A 21 -17.65 -6.88 -4.76
N SER A 22 -17.40 -7.20 -3.49
CA SER A 22 -17.91 -8.41 -2.85
C SER A 22 -19.45 -8.44 -2.80
N ASN A 23 -20.06 -7.30 -2.48
CA ASN A 23 -21.52 -7.16 -2.42
C ASN A 23 -22.20 -7.31 -3.79
N HIS A 24 -21.51 -6.94 -4.89
CA HIS A 24 -22.08 -7.02 -6.23
C HIS A 24 -21.72 -8.29 -7.00
N PHE A 25 -20.52 -8.84 -6.82
CA PHE A 25 -20.02 -9.99 -7.59
C PHE A 25 -19.79 -11.25 -6.74
N GLY A 26 -19.92 -11.14 -5.42
CA GLY A 26 -19.57 -12.19 -4.47
C GLY A 26 -18.05 -12.31 -4.25
N VAL A 27 -17.66 -12.91 -3.12
CA VAL A 27 -16.27 -12.95 -2.62
C VAL A 27 -15.29 -13.58 -3.62
N LYS A 28 -15.71 -14.70 -4.26
CA LYS A 28 -14.86 -15.44 -5.21
C LYS A 28 -14.46 -14.58 -6.40
N ILE A 29 -15.42 -13.93 -7.06
CA ILE A 29 -15.18 -13.09 -8.23
C ILE A 29 -14.38 -11.86 -7.81
N THR A 30 -14.69 -11.27 -6.69
CA THR A 30 -13.92 -10.14 -6.13
C THR A 30 -12.45 -10.48 -5.97
N GLY A 31 -12.10 -11.63 -5.40
CA GLY A 31 -10.71 -12.07 -5.29
C GLY A 31 -10.00 -12.15 -6.65
N ILE A 32 -10.69 -12.69 -7.68
CA ILE A 32 -10.14 -12.74 -9.05
C ILE A 32 -9.95 -11.33 -9.62
N LEU A 33 -10.93 -10.44 -9.46
CA LEU A 33 -10.86 -9.07 -9.95
C LEU A 33 -9.71 -8.28 -9.30
N LEU A 34 -9.54 -8.41 -7.98
CA LEU A 34 -8.42 -7.80 -7.25
C LEU A 34 -7.08 -8.36 -7.71
N LEU A 35 -7.00 -9.69 -7.93
CA LEU A 35 -5.79 -10.35 -8.42
C LEU A 35 -5.41 -9.84 -9.82
N VAL A 36 -6.36 -9.74 -10.75
CA VAL A 36 -6.13 -9.18 -12.09
C VAL A 36 -5.63 -7.74 -11.99
N ASN A 37 -6.22 -6.94 -11.11
CA ASN A 37 -5.83 -5.54 -10.90
C ASN A 37 -4.37 -5.42 -10.41
N VAL A 38 -3.97 -6.29 -9.47
CA VAL A 38 -2.58 -6.33 -8.97
C VAL A 38 -1.61 -6.73 -10.09
N PHE A 39 -1.94 -7.74 -10.91
CA PHE A 39 -1.08 -8.12 -12.04
C PHE A 39 -0.91 -7.01 -13.07
N ILE A 40 -1.99 -6.27 -13.38
CA ILE A 40 -1.93 -5.10 -14.25
C ILE A 40 -1.01 -4.03 -13.63
N GLY A 41 -1.15 -3.75 -12.34
CA GLY A 41 -0.31 -2.82 -11.61
C GLY A 41 1.17 -3.19 -11.66
N ILE A 42 1.51 -4.45 -11.39
CA ILE A 42 2.89 -4.96 -11.46
C ILE A 42 3.44 -4.81 -12.89
N ALA A 43 2.71 -5.29 -13.88
CA ALA A 43 3.17 -5.26 -15.27
C ALA A 43 3.48 -3.83 -15.73
N LEU A 44 2.60 -2.86 -15.40
CA LEU A 44 2.75 -1.49 -15.83
C LEU A 44 3.75 -0.68 -15.02
N SER A 45 4.00 -1.01 -13.75
CA SER A 45 5.00 -0.32 -12.95
C SER A 45 6.43 -0.46 -13.52
N PHE A 46 6.72 -1.57 -14.20
CA PHE A 46 8.00 -1.74 -14.92
C PHE A 46 8.14 -0.78 -16.11
N PHE A 47 7.03 -0.42 -16.75
CA PHE A 47 7.05 0.47 -17.91
C PHE A 47 6.97 1.95 -17.54
N GLY A 48 6.46 2.29 -16.36
CA GLY A 48 6.21 3.66 -15.94
C GLY A 48 7.47 4.54 -15.96
N GLY A 49 8.58 4.05 -15.42
CA GLY A 49 9.87 4.75 -15.45
C GLY A 49 10.37 4.99 -16.88
N TYR A 50 10.35 3.94 -17.71
CA TYR A 50 10.77 4.02 -19.11
C TYR A 50 9.92 5.00 -19.93
N VAL A 51 8.60 4.95 -19.79
CA VAL A 51 7.68 5.86 -20.49
C VAL A 51 7.92 7.31 -20.05
N SER A 52 8.15 7.54 -18.75
CA SER A 52 8.49 8.83 -18.17
C SER A 52 9.75 9.45 -18.78
N ASP A 53 10.82 8.67 -18.91
CA ASP A 53 12.09 9.13 -19.44
C ASP A 53 12.05 9.39 -20.95
N ARG A 54 11.15 8.70 -21.68
CA ARG A 54 10.99 8.84 -23.14
C ARG A 54 10.08 10.00 -23.55
N PHE A 55 8.96 10.21 -22.86
CA PHE A 55 7.93 11.17 -23.25
C PHE A 55 7.98 12.49 -22.49
N GLY A 56 8.75 12.56 -21.41
CA GLY A 56 8.79 13.68 -20.48
C GLY A 56 7.88 13.45 -19.27
N ARG A 57 8.31 13.96 -18.12
CA ARG A 57 7.64 13.71 -16.83
C ARG A 57 6.31 14.39 -16.73
N LYS A 58 6.23 15.71 -17.03
CA LYS A 58 4.99 16.47 -16.99
C LYS A 58 3.95 15.89 -17.93
N LYS A 59 4.32 15.56 -19.18
CA LYS A 59 3.40 15.02 -20.17
C LYS A 59 2.75 13.72 -19.71
N LEU A 60 3.54 12.81 -19.14
CA LEU A 60 3.02 11.54 -18.62
C LEU A 60 2.11 11.75 -17.42
N ILE A 61 2.47 12.64 -16.49
CA ILE A 61 1.67 12.95 -15.31
C ILE A 61 0.32 13.59 -15.75
N VAL A 62 0.33 14.56 -16.64
CA VAL A 62 -0.89 15.18 -17.19
C VAL A 62 -1.79 14.15 -17.83
N PHE A 63 -1.24 13.26 -18.66
CA PHE A 63 -2.00 12.18 -19.30
C PHE A 63 -2.63 11.25 -18.26
N ALA A 64 -1.86 10.81 -17.27
CA ALA A 64 -2.34 9.93 -16.20
C ALA A 64 -3.45 10.60 -15.37
N GLU A 65 -3.28 11.89 -15.01
CA GLU A 65 -4.29 12.60 -14.20
C GLU A 65 -5.56 12.94 -15.01
N MET A 66 -5.46 13.23 -16.31
CA MET A 66 -6.63 13.37 -17.18
C MET A 66 -7.41 12.05 -17.26
N LEU A 67 -6.72 10.94 -17.43
CA LEU A 67 -7.34 9.62 -17.48
C LEU A 67 -7.97 9.23 -16.12
N ARG A 68 -7.35 9.62 -15.02
CA ARG A 68 -7.93 9.45 -13.65
C ARG A 68 -9.20 10.28 -13.48
N PHE A 69 -9.17 11.54 -13.87
CA PHE A 69 -10.37 12.40 -13.84
C PHE A 69 -11.52 11.78 -14.64
N PHE A 70 -11.23 11.30 -15.87
CA PHE A 70 -12.22 10.57 -16.66
C PHE A 70 -12.75 9.33 -15.94
N ALA A 71 -11.86 8.51 -15.40
CA ALA A 71 -12.23 7.28 -14.67
C ALA A 71 -13.11 7.58 -13.46
N PHE A 72 -12.77 8.58 -12.65
CA PHE A 72 -13.56 8.95 -11.48
C PHE A 72 -14.92 9.55 -11.84
N THR A 73 -14.99 10.33 -12.93
CA THR A 73 -16.26 10.87 -13.45
C THR A 73 -17.17 9.73 -13.93
N VAL A 74 -16.63 8.72 -14.62
CA VAL A 74 -17.41 7.55 -15.03
C VAL A 74 -17.83 6.71 -13.82
N MET A 75 -16.94 6.51 -12.82
CA MET A 75 -17.31 5.85 -11.57
C MET A 75 -18.45 6.58 -10.86
N MET A 76 -18.41 7.89 -10.79
CA MET A 76 -19.48 8.73 -10.23
C MET A 76 -20.80 8.47 -10.94
N ILE A 77 -20.84 8.51 -12.28
CA ILE A 77 -22.05 8.26 -13.07
C ILE A 77 -22.56 6.83 -12.82
N CYS A 78 -21.66 5.84 -12.78
CA CYS A 78 -22.00 4.43 -12.58
C CYS A 78 -22.41 4.07 -11.15
N ASN A 79 -22.39 5.00 -10.22
CA ASN A 79 -22.87 4.84 -8.85
C ASN A 79 -23.89 5.93 -8.47
N SER A 80 -24.50 6.56 -9.49
CA SER A 80 -25.53 7.58 -9.30
C SER A 80 -26.90 6.93 -8.98
N PRO A 81 -27.84 7.68 -8.36
CA PRO A 81 -29.19 7.19 -8.09
C PRO A 81 -29.97 6.75 -9.34
N TRP A 82 -29.57 7.23 -10.53
CA TRP A 82 -30.25 6.92 -11.80
C TRP A 82 -29.53 5.87 -12.66
N PHE A 83 -28.26 5.54 -12.36
CA PHE A 83 -27.54 4.54 -13.13
C PHE A 83 -26.47 3.85 -12.27
N THR A 84 -26.59 2.52 -12.14
CA THR A 84 -25.64 1.72 -11.37
C THR A 84 -25.01 0.64 -12.25
N SER A 85 -23.68 0.63 -12.34
CA SER A 85 -22.93 -0.41 -13.05
C SER A 85 -21.62 -0.80 -12.33
N PRO A 86 -21.66 -1.83 -11.49
CA PRO A 86 -20.47 -2.30 -10.77
C PRO A 86 -19.33 -2.76 -11.68
N LEU A 87 -19.68 -3.32 -12.84
CA LEU A 87 -18.69 -3.79 -13.82
C LEU A 87 -17.89 -2.62 -14.41
N ILE A 88 -18.55 -1.55 -14.83
CA ILE A 88 -17.87 -0.36 -15.35
C ILE A 88 -17.08 0.30 -14.22
N THR A 89 -17.61 0.35 -13.00
CA THR A 89 -16.89 0.85 -11.82
C THR A 89 -15.58 0.08 -11.61
N TYR A 90 -15.58 -1.24 -11.73
CA TYR A 90 -14.37 -2.04 -11.66
C TYR A 90 -13.36 -1.71 -12.78
N PHE A 91 -13.81 -1.57 -14.03
CA PHE A 91 -12.91 -1.17 -15.12
C PHE A 91 -12.30 0.22 -14.90
N MET A 92 -13.06 1.16 -14.38
CA MET A 92 -12.56 2.50 -14.05
C MET A 92 -11.57 2.45 -12.87
N MET A 93 -11.82 1.62 -11.88
CA MET A 93 -10.87 1.35 -10.81
C MET A 93 -9.55 0.75 -11.35
N THR A 94 -9.63 -0.13 -12.33
CA THR A 94 -8.44 -0.70 -13.02
C THR A 94 -7.69 0.39 -13.80
N ILE A 95 -8.39 1.31 -14.48
CA ILE A 95 -7.77 2.47 -15.13
C ILE A 95 -7.04 3.34 -14.09
N ASN A 96 -7.62 3.58 -12.92
CA ASN A 96 -6.93 4.30 -11.86
C ASN A 96 -5.63 3.59 -11.43
N THR A 97 -5.62 2.26 -11.34
CA THR A 97 -4.40 1.47 -11.05
C THR A 97 -3.35 1.65 -12.15
N ILE A 98 -3.76 1.66 -13.42
CA ILE A 98 -2.88 1.95 -14.57
C ILE A 98 -2.25 3.34 -14.45
N CYS A 99 -3.05 4.35 -14.13
CA CYS A 99 -2.57 5.73 -13.96
C CYS A 99 -1.55 5.83 -12.82
N TRP A 100 -1.80 5.18 -11.69
CA TRP A 100 -0.87 5.14 -10.56
C TRP A 100 0.45 4.45 -10.92
N SER A 101 0.38 3.32 -11.62
CA SER A 101 1.57 2.55 -12.00
C SER A 101 2.46 3.27 -13.00
N LEU A 102 1.85 4.05 -13.91
CA LEU A 102 2.59 4.84 -14.91
C LEU A 102 3.04 6.20 -14.36
N GLY A 103 2.16 6.91 -13.67
CA GLY A 103 2.41 8.26 -13.19
C GLY A 103 3.25 8.34 -11.92
N GLY A 104 3.19 7.32 -11.05
CA GLY A 104 3.89 7.31 -9.76
C GLY A 104 5.41 7.52 -9.87
N PRO A 105 6.13 6.72 -10.68
CA PRO A 105 7.57 6.92 -10.89
C PRO A 105 7.92 8.29 -11.47
N ALA A 106 7.11 8.82 -12.40
CA ALA A 106 7.28 10.15 -12.99
C ALA A 106 7.13 11.26 -11.93
N ASN A 107 6.12 11.14 -11.07
CA ASN A 107 5.90 12.06 -9.96
C ASN A 107 7.07 12.08 -8.98
N GLN A 108 7.55 10.92 -8.56
CA GLN A 108 8.70 10.83 -7.65
C GLN A 108 9.96 11.42 -8.28
N ALA A 109 10.20 11.14 -9.56
CA ALA A 109 11.34 11.67 -10.27
C ALA A 109 11.26 13.20 -10.40
N MET A 110 10.08 13.75 -10.77
CA MET A 110 9.86 15.19 -10.85
C MET A 110 10.12 15.90 -9.50
N LEU A 111 9.64 15.32 -8.39
CA LEU A 111 9.89 15.85 -7.05
C LEU A 111 11.38 15.92 -6.70
N ILE A 112 12.14 14.92 -7.11
CA ILE A 112 13.61 14.90 -6.92
C ILE A 112 14.27 15.98 -7.77
N ASP A 113 13.84 16.20 -9.02
CA ASP A 113 14.45 17.18 -9.94
C ASP A 113 14.25 18.62 -9.47
N VAL A 114 13.04 18.93 -8.96
CA VAL A 114 12.72 20.30 -8.53
C VAL A 114 13.19 20.61 -7.11
N SER A 115 13.63 19.60 -6.35
CA SER A 115 14.08 19.77 -4.96
C SER A 115 15.60 19.83 -4.82
N LYS A 116 16.10 20.75 -3.98
CA LYS A 116 17.52 20.78 -3.61
C LYS A 116 17.84 19.61 -2.67
N PRO A 117 19.06 19.01 -2.77
CA PRO A 117 19.45 17.88 -1.93
C PRO A 117 19.23 18.10 -0.42
N ASP A 118 19.52 19.32 0.07
CA ASP A 118 19.40 19.67 1.50
C ASP A 118 17.95 19.77 1.96
N GLU A 119 17.01 20.10 1.06
CA GLU A 119 15.59 20.29 1.36
C GLU A 119 14.78 18.99 1.19
N ARG A 120 15.32 18.00 0.47
CA ARG A 120 14.61 16.73 0.15
C ARG A 120 14.13 16.00 1.40
N LYS A 121 14.98 15.91 2.42
CA LYS A 121 14.63 15.22 3.66
C LYS A 121 13.40 15.85 4.32
N TYR A 122 13.35 17.17 4.35
CA TYR A 122 12.23 17.91 4.93
C TYR A 122 10.95 17.76 4.07
N MET A 123 11.07 17.89 2.76
CA MET A 123 9.97 17.71 1.81
C MET A 123 9.34 16.31 1.94
N PHE A 124 10.15 15.26 1.91
CA PHE A 124 9.65 13.89 2.05
C PHE A 124 9.03 13.62 3.43
N SER A 125 9.55 14.24 4.49
CA SER A 125 8.97 14.13 5.82
C SER A 125 7.57 14.76 5.90
N ILE A 126 7.37 15.93 5.29
CA ILE A 126 6.04 16.58 5.21
C ILE A 126 5.09 15.72 4.38
N MET A 127 5.53 15.19 3.23
CA MET A 127 4.71 14.34 2.37
C MET A 127 4.29 13.06 3.11
N TYR A 128 5.21 12.43 3.82
CA TYR A 128 4.93 11.26 4.64
C TYR A 128 3.88 11.56 5.73
N TRP A 129 4.07 12.66 6.46
CA TRP A 129 3.12 13.10 7.48
C TRP A 129 1.73 13.39 6.88
N ALA A 130 1.68 14.15 5.79
CA ALA A 130 0.43 14.49 5.12
C ALA A 130 -0.30 13.25 4.58
N ASN A 131 0.44 12.29 4.02
CA ASN A 131 -0.13 11.03 3.55
C ASN A 131 -0.76 10.22 4.70
N ASN A 132 -0.06 10.06 5.81
CA ASN A 132 -0.60 9.34 6.97
C ASN A 132 -1.82 10.05 7.58
N LEU A 133 -1.80 11.39 7.66
CA LEU A 133 -2.97 12.16 8.11
C LEU A 133 -4.16 11.97 7.15
N SER A 134 -3.91 11.94 5.82
CA SER A 134 -4.95 11.66 4.81
C SER A 134 -5.54 10.25 4.98
N ILE A 135 -4.71 9.25 5.30
CA ILE A 135 -5.17 7.89 5.55
C ILE A 135 -6.04 7.82 6.82
N ALA A 136 -5.63 8.50 7.89
CA ALA A 136 -6.39 8.54 9.15
C ALA A 136 -7.78 9.19 8.95
N ILE A 137 -7.82 10.37 8.32
CA ILE A 137 -9.08 11.07 8.02
C ILE A 137 -9.94 10.25 7.06
N GLY A 138 -9.34 9.73 5.98
CA GLY A 138 -10.03 8.95 4.97
C GLY A 138 -10.57 7.63 5.51
N GLY A 139 -9.80 6.92 6.33
CA GLY A 139 -10.25 5.67 6.95
C GLY A 139 -11.45 5.88 7.88
N SER A 140 -11.38 6.91 8.73
CA SER A 140 -12.46 7.24 9.66
C SER A 140 -13.72 7.68 8.92
N LEU A 141 -13.63 8.75 8.13
CA LEU A 141 -14.80 9.29 7.42
C LEU A 141 -15.35 8.31 6.38
N GLY A 142 -14.46 7.56 5.72
CA GLY A 142 -14.88 6.54 4.75
C GLY A 142 -15.69 5.42 5.40
N GLY A 143 -15.30 4.95 6.60
CA GLY A 143 -16.08 3.96 7.34
C GLY A 143 -17.53 4.36 7.57
N PHE A 144 -17.76 5.63 7.92
CA PHE A 144 -19.12 6.16 8.17
C PHE A 144 -19.87 6.59 6.91
N LEU A 145 -19.17 7.07 5.88
CA LEU A 145 -19.82 7.70 4.72
C LEU A 145 -19.90 6.77 3.50
N PHE A 146 -19.03 5.77 3.40
CA PHE A 146 -18.91 4.95 2.18
C PHE A 146 -20.22 4.26 1.79
N LYS A 147 -20.95 3.73 2.77
CA LYS A 147 -22.15 2.95 2.55
C LYS A 147 -23.29 3.78 1.97
N ASP A 148 -23.55 4.95 2.56
CA ASP A 148 -24.73 5.77 2.27
C ASP A 148 -24.45 6.94 1.33
N TYR A 149 -23.17 7.37 1.20
CA TYR A 149 -22.76 8.56 0.47
C TYR A 149 -21.69 8.29 -0.58
N LEU A 150 -21.64 7.07 -1.14
CA LEU A 150 -20.62 6.71 -2.16
C LEU A 150 -20.68 7.64 -3.38
N PHE A 151 -21.87 8.02 -3.83
CA PHE A 151 -22.06 8.91 -4.98
C PHE A 151 -21.45 10.29 -4.72
N GLU A 152 -21.72 10.89 -3.57
CA GLU A 152 -21.21 12.18 -3.13
C GLU A 152 -19.68 12.13 -2.95
N LEU A 153 -19.14 11.07 -2.40
CA LEU A 153 -17.70 10.86 -2.29
C LEU A 153 -17.03 10.78 -3.68
N LEU A 154 -17.67 10.13 -4.65
CA LEU A 154 -17.19 10.05 -6.02
C LEU A 154 -17.28 11.40 -6.75
N ILE A 155 -18.29 12.23 -6.45
CA ILE A 155 -18.35 13.62 -6.91
C ILE A 155 -17.12 14.39 -6.38
N ALA A 156 -16.89 14.33 -5.08
CA ALA A 156 -15.75 15.02 -4.47
C ALA A 156 -14.41 14.53 -5.05
N LEU A 157 -14.27 13.22 -5.30
CA LEU A 157 -13.09 12.62 -5.93
C LEU A 157 -12.88 13.14 -7.37
N SER A 158 -13.95 13.22 -8.17
CA SER A 158 -13.89 13.77 -9.53
C SER A 158 -13.50 15.25 -9.53
N ILE A 159 -14.08 16.06 -8.63
CA ILE A 159 -13.75 17.48 -8.50
C ILE A 159 -12.28 17.67 -8.14
N THR A 160 -11.78 16.92 -7.15
CA THR A 160 -10.35 17.01 -6.76
C THR A 160 -9.43 16.56 -7.87
N ALA A 161 -9.78 15.51 -8.64
CA ALA A 161 -9.01 15.10 -9.81
C ALA A 161 -8.97 16.19 -10.89
N LEU A 162 -10.09 16.87 -11.15
CA LEU A 162 -10.13 18.00 -12.08
C LEU A 162 -9.23 19.15 -11.61
N ILE A 163 -9.27 19.50 -10.32
CA ILE A 163 -8.40 20.52 -9.73
C ILE A 163 -6.93 20.12 -9.90
N THR A 164 -6.59 18.84 -9.66
CA THR A 164 -5.24 18.32 -9.86
C THR A 164 -4.78 18.51 -11.30
N VAL A 165 -5.62 18.15 -12.30
CA VAL A 165 -5.30 18.34 -13.71
C VAL A 165 -5.03 19.82 -14.03
N ILE A 166 -5.89 20.72 -13.56
CA ILE A 166 -5.73 22.17 -13.77
C ILE A 166 -4.42 22.66 -13.17
N LEU A 167 -4.12 22.27 -11.93
CA LEU A 167 -2.89 22.68 -11.25
C LEU A 167 -1.63 22.19 -11.99
N ILE A 168 -1.62 20.93 -12.44
CA ILE A 168 -0.47 20.37 -13.14
C ILE A 168 -0.28 21.04 -14.52
N VAL A 169 -1.37 21.24 -15.25
CA VAL A 169 -1.29 21.82 -16.59
C VAL A 169 -0.78 23.27 -16.55
N PHE A 170 -1.30 24.08 -15.62
CA PHE A 170 -1.06 25.52 -15.61
C PHE A 170 0.06 26.00 -14.69
N PHE A 171 0.39 25.24 -13.62
CA PHE A 171 1.32 25.70 -12.59
C PHE A 171 2.60 24.86 -12.43
N ILE A 172 2.68 23.71 -13.11
CA ILE A 172 3.88 22.87 -13.05
C ILE A 172 4.57 22.92 -14.41
N ASP A 173 5.87 23.22 -14.41
CA ASP A 173 6.69 23.19 -15.61
C ASP A 173 7.34 21.81 -15.82
N GLU A 174 7.76 21.52 -17.07
CA GLU A 174 8.51 20.29 -17.36
C GLU A 174 9.89 20.33 -16.71
N SER A 175 10.18 19.34 -15.88
CA SER A 175 11.47 19.26 -15.17
C SER A 175 12.55 18.52 -15.94
N TYR A 176 12.18 17.77 -16.97
CA TYR A 176 13.07 16.89 -17.70
C TYR A 176 12.79 16.94 -19.22
N VAL A 177 13.79 17.32 -19.98
CA VAL A 177 13.74 17.26 -21.43
C VAL A 177 14.32 15.89 -21.86
N PRO A 178 13.50 15.03 -22.52
CA PRO A 178 13.97 13.72 -22.96
C PRO A 178 15.13 13.86 -23.94
N GLU A 179 16.26 13.23 -23.66
CA GLU A 179 17.26 13.00 -24.69
C GLU A 179 16.73 11.98 -25.70
N GLN A 180 16.95 12.24 -27.01
CA GLN A 180 16.60 11.28 -28.07
C GLN A 180 17.49 10.05 -27.92
N VAL A 181 17.06 9.07 -27.11
CA VAL A 181 17.77 7.81 -26.93
C VAL A 181 17.40 6.91 -28.11
N ALA A 182 18.41 6.51 -28.91
CA ALA A 182 18.23 5.56 -30.01
C ALA A 182 17.67 4.22 -29.47
N ASP A 183 16.75 3.59 -30.20
CA ASP A 183 16.05 2.36 -29.77
C ASP A 183 16.98 1.19 -29.37
N GLU A 184 18.18 1.12 -29.94
CA GLU A 184 19.19 0.12 -29.58
C GLU A 184 19.67 0.19 -28.14
N LYS A 185 19.75 1.41 -27.54
CA LYS A 185 20.18 1.58 -26.14
C LYS A 185 19.14 1.11 -25.13
N VAL A 186 17.87 1.11 -25.49
CA VAL A 186 16.77 0.70 -24.61
C VAL A 186 16.79 -0.79 -24.33
N PHE A 187 16.92 -1.60 -25.37
CA PHE A 187 17.00 -3.05 -25.22
C PHE A 187 18.25 -3.48 -24.44
N GLN A 188 19.39 -2.84 -24.71
CA GLN A 188 20.63 -3.06 -23.95
C GLN A 188 20.46 -2.68 -22.48
N HIS A 189 19.79 -1.57 -22.19
CA HIS A 189 19.52 -1.12 -20.82
C HIS A 189 18.60 -2.09 -20.06
N ILE A 190 17.55 -2.57 -20.70
CA ILE A 190 16.65 -3.61 -20.14
C ILE A 190 17.42 -4.90 -19.86
N CYS A 191 18.25 -5.35 -20.81
CA CYS A 191 19.07 -6.54 -20.63
C CYS A 191 20.08 -6.37 -19.47
N GLN A 192 20.65 -5.20 -19.32
CA GLN A 192 21.58 -4.88 -18.21
C GLN A 192 20.84 -4.84 -16.87
N MET A 193 19.64 -4.24 -16.81
CA MET A 193 18.77 -4.31 -15.63
C MET A 193 18.46 -5.77 -15.25
N LEU A 194 18.03 -6.60 -16.19
CA LEU A 194 17.74 -8.01 -15.94
C LEU A 194 18.98 -8.79 -15.46
N ARG A 195 20.17 -8.44 -15.97
CA ARG A 195 21.42 -9.02 -15.52
C ARG A 195 21.74 -8.60 -14.07
N ASN A 196 21.51 -7.35 -13.73
CA ASN A 196 21.70 -6.86 -12.35
C ASN A 196 20.73 -7.51 -11.37
N TYR A 197 19.47 -7.74 -11.77
CA TYR A 197 18.51 -8.49 -10.96
C TYR A 197 18.94 -9.92 -10.69
N ARG A 198 19.64 -10.57 -11.64
CA ARG A 198 20.18 -11.92 -11.42
C ARG A 198 21.17 -11.97 -10.25
N GLU A 199 21.94 -10.91 -10.03
CA GLU A 199 22.84 -10.80 -8.88
C GLU A 199 22.04 -10.75 -7.58
N VAL A 200 20.99 -9.91 -7.54
CA VAL A 200 20.10 -9.79 -6.37
C VAL A 200 19.43 -11.12 -6.04
N PHE A 201 18.91 -11.84 -7.05
CA PHE A 201 18.28 -13.16 -6.85
C PHE A 201 19.25 -14.26 -6.39
N ARG A 202 20.55 -14.08 -6.56
CA ARG A 202 21.58 -14.97 -6.03
C ARG A 202 21.92 -14.69 -4.57
N ASP A 203 21.58 -13.52 -4.07
CA ASP A 203 21.76 -13.15 -2.67
C ASP A 203 20.61 -13.72 -1.83
N HIS A 204 20.75 -15.00 -1.46
CA HIS A 204 19.72 -15.72 -0.71
C HIS A 204 19.32 -15.04 0.61
N LEU A 205 20.28 -14.40 1.30
CA LEU A 205 19.99 -13.70 2.56
C LEU A 205 19.04 -12.52 2.32
N PHE A 206 19.32 -11.72 1.29
CA PHE A 206 18.48 -10.57 0.93
C PHE A 206 17.11 -11.00 0.42
N ILE A 207 17.04 -12.04 -0.39
CA ILE A 207 15.74 -12.56 -0.90
C ILE A 207 14.90 -13.11 0.25
N LEU A 208 15.47 -13.89 1.17
CA LEU A 208 14.76 -14.37 2.35
C LEU A 208 14.27 -13.22 3.24
N TYR A 209 15.08 -12.15 3.39
CA TYR A 209 14.67 -10.94 4.07
C TYR A 209 13.45 -10.28 3.37
N CYS A 210 13.51 -10.08 2.06
CA CYS A 210 12.38 -9.52 1.30
C CYS A 210 11.12 -10.40 1.41
N MET A 211 11.25 -11.72 1.32
CA MET A 211 10.12 -12.64 1.48
C MET A 211 9.50 -12.55 2.87
N ALA A 212 10.31 -12.48 3.92
CA ALA A 212 9.81 -12.33 5.29
C ALA A 212 9.00 -11.03 5.45
N ILE A 213 9.50 -9.91 4.90
CA ILE A 213 8.77 -8.65 4.89
C ILE A 213 7.44 -8.79 4.14
N VAL A 214 7.45 -9.37 2.94
CA VAL A 214 6.23 -9.56 2.12
C VAL A 214 5.17 -10.35 2.89
N PHE A 215 5.55 -11.45 3.53
CA PHE A 215 4.61 -12.28 4.29
C PHE A 215 4.04 -11.53 5.50
N VAL A 216 4.87 -10.82 6.25
CA VAL A 216 4.39 -10.04 7.41
C VAL A 216 3.55 -8.85 6.98
N MET A 217 3.99 -8.08 5.97
CA MET A 217 3.29 -6.90 5.47
C MET A 217 1.94 -7.26 4.82
N SER A 218 1.81 -8.47 4.25
CA SER A 218 0.55 -8.91 3.64
C SER A 218 -0.62 -8.91 4.64
N LEU A 219 -0.36 -9.06 5.95
CA LEU A 219 -1.41 -9.05 6.97
C LEU A 219 -2.04 -7.66 7.13
N GLU A 220 -1.27 -6.60 7.03
CA GLU A 220 -1.77 -5.22 7.07
C GLU A 220 -2.80 -4.97 5.96
N PHE A 221 -2.50 -5.44 4.74
CA PHE A 221 -3.41 -5.29 3.61
C PHE A 221 -4.70 -6.13 3.73
N GLN A 222 -4.72 -7.16 4.58
CA GLN A 222 -5.96 -7.93 4.84
C GLN A 222 -7.05 -7.05 5.44
N LEU A 223 -6.72 -6.00 6.19
CA LEU A 223 -7.70 -5.13 6.82
C LEU A 223 -8.67 -4.50 5.81
N SER A 224 -8.15 -4.03 4.69
CA SER A 224 -8.95 -3.42 3.61
C SER A 224 -9.43 -4.40 2.55
N ASN A 225 -9.11 -5.69 2.67
CA ASN A 225 -9.50 -6.73 1.75
C ASN A 225 -10.37 -7.78 2.46
N TYR A 226 -9.82 -8.94 2.82
CA TYR A 226 -10.59 -10.01 3.45
C TYR A 226 -11.27 -9.61 4.76
N VAL A 227 -10.54 -8.94 5.66
CA VAL A 227 -11.09 -8.55 6.98
C VAL A 227 -12.25 -7.57 6.83
N GLY A 228 -12.13 -6.59 5.92
CA GLY A 228 -13.22 -5.65 5.62
C GLY A 228 -14.47 -6.37 5.11
N ILE A 229 -14.32 -7.28 4.14
CA ILE A 229 -15.43 -8.10 3.60
C ILE A 229 -16.06 -8.96 4.71
N ARG A 230 -15.23 -9.60 5.53
CA ARG A 230 -15.71 -10.45 6.62
C ARG A 230 -16.44 -9.66 7.71
N LEU A 231 -15.89 -8.53 8.14
CA LEU A 231 -16.53 -7.68 9.16
C LEU A 231 -17.88 -7.17 8.65
N GLU A 232 -17.95 -6.74 7.40
CA GLU A 232 -19.20 -6.28 6.79
C GLU A 232 -20.26 -7.40 6.74
N SER A 233 -19.86 -8.62 6.39
CA SER A 233 -20.80 -9.74 6.22
C SER A 233 -21.15 -10.48 7.51
N GLU A 234 -20.24 -10.56 8.49
CA GLU A 234 -20.41 -11.41 9.68
C GLU A 234 -20.54 -10.63 11.00
N MET A 235 -20.12 -9.36 11.04
CA MET A 235 -20.19 -8.57 12.27
C MET A 235 -21.61 -8.00 12.46
N PRO A 236 -22.35 -8.43 13.48
CA PRO A 236 -23.62 -7.80 13.80
C PRO A 236 -23.40 -6.37 14.25
N VAL A 237 -24.38 -5.50 14.01
CA VAL A 237 -24.36 -4.14 14.59
C VAL A 237 -24.26 -4.25 16.11
N GLN A 238 -23.24 -3.63 16.69
CA GLN A 238 -22.96 -3.66 18.11
C GLN A 238 -22.91 -2.25 18.68
N ARG A 239 -23.47 -2.08 19.87
CA ARG A 239 -23.36 -0.82 20.60
C ARG A 239 -22.00 -0.74 21.32
N PHE A 240 -21.24 0.30 20.98
CA PHE A 240 -19.99 0.61 21.65
C PHE A 240 -20.03 2.05 22.18
N LEU A 241 -20.02 2.21 23.50
CA LEU A 241 -20.28 3.47 24.21
C LEU A 241 -21.68 4.02 23.85
N TRP A 242 -21.73 5.11 23.06
CA TRP A 242 -22.97 5.78 22.60
C TRP A 242 -23.19 5.60 21.08
N TRP A 243 -22.34 4.85 20.38
CA TRP A 243 -22.46 4.56 18.94
C TRP A 243 -22.91 3.14 18.68
N GLU A 244 -23.65 2.96 17.62
CA GLU A 244 -23.92 1.67 17.01
C GLU A 244 -22.95 1.52 15.84
N LEU A 245 -22.15 0.46 15.85
CA LEU A 245 -21.10 0.23 14.87
C LEU A 245 -21.38 -1.03 14.08
N ASP A 246 -21.35 -0.91 12.76
CA ASP A 246 -21.36 -2.04 11.83
C ASP A 246 -19.93 -2.44 11.40
N GLY A 247 -19.82 -3.46 10.53
CA GLY A 247 -18.53 -3.98 10.11
C GLY A 247 -17.73 -3.03 9.22
N ILE A 248 -18.39 -2.17 8.44
CA ILE A 248 -17.73 -1.17 7.58
C ILE A 248 -17.15 -0.06 8.44
N GLU A 249 -17.95 0.45 9.37
CA GLU A 249 -17.52 1.48 10.33
C GLU A 249 -16.37 0.97 11.20
N MET A 250 -16.45 -0.30 11.65
CA MET A 250 -15.37 -0.93 12.41
C MET A 250 -14.08 -1.05 11.61
N THR A 251 -14.15 -1.39 10.34
CA THR A 251 -12.98 -1.44 9.44
C THR A 251 -12.32 -0.05 9.32
N GLY A 252 -13.15 0.99 9.15
CA GLY A 252 -12.69 2.39 9.11
C GLY A 252 -12.02 2.82 10.41
N LEU A 253 -12.61 2.49 11.56
CA LEU A 253 -12.08 2.82 12.89
C LEU A 253 -10.75 2.12 13.19
N LEU A 254 -10.63 0.81 12.88
CA LEU A 254 -9.39 0.07 13.04
C LEU A 254 -8.26 0.67 12.19
N ARG A 255 -8.57 1.05 10.95
CA ARG A 255 -7.62 1.72 10.07
C ARG A 255 -7.17 3.08 10.62
N THR A 256 -8.12 3.84 11.16
CA THR A 256 -7.85 5.13 11.80
C THR A 256 -6.99 4.97 13.04
N GLU A 257 -7.32 4.01 13.90
CA GLU A 257 -6.54 3.70 15.11
C GLU A 257 -5.08 3.36 14.75
N ASN A 258 -4.87 2.45 13.80
CA ASN A 258 -3.53 2.11 13.34
C ASN A 258 -2.77 3.37 12.89
N THR A 259 -3.35 4.15 11.99
CA THR A 259 -2.66 5.31 11.40
C THR A 259 -2.38 6.41 12.44
N VAL A 260 -3.32 6.69 13.35
CA VAL A 260 -3.14 7.67 14.42
C VAL A 260 -2.01 7.23 15.36
N LEU A 261 -1.98 5.95 15.76
CA LEU A 261 -0.92 5.41 16.61
C LEU A 261 0.44 5.49 15.92
N VAL A 262 0.51 5.13 14.62
CA VAL A 262 1.73 5.26 13.83
C VAL A 262 2.21 6.71 13.80
N VAL A 263 1.33 7.67 13.50
CA VAL A 263 1.69 9.11 13.46
C VAL A 263 2.21 9.61 14.81
N LEU A 264 1.56 9.25 15.90
CA LEU A 264 1.94 9.69 17.25
C LEU A 264 3.25 9.06 17.72
N MET A 265 3.52 7.82 17.38
CA MET A 265 4.64 7.05 17.91
C MET A 265 5.86 7.01 16.99
N ALA A 266 5.72 7.21 15.69
CA ALA A 266 6.81 7.07 14.71
C ALA A 266 8.02 7.95 15.01
N LEU A 267 7.81 9.16 15.54
CA LEU A 267 8.88 10.08 15.91
C LEU A 267 9.76 9.54 17.05
N PHE A 268 9.20 8.70 17.90
CA PHE A 268 9.89 8.12 19.05
C PHE A 268 10.41 6.69 18.79
N ALA A 269 9.95 6.07 17.72
CA ALA A 269 10.21 4.67 17.39
C ALA A 269 11.69 4.33 17.39
N ALA A 270 12.51 5.08 16.66
CA ALA A 270 13.96 4.85 16.58
C ALA A 270 14.64 4.91 17.95
N LYS A 271 14.20 5.83 18.84
CA LYS A 271 14.73 5.95 20.20
C LYS A 271 14.27 4.79 21.10
N MET A 272 13.04 4.29 20.90
CA MET A 272 12.52 3.16 21.65
C MET A 272 13.32 1.87 21.36
N VAL A 273 13.71 1.66 20.11
CA VAL A 273 14.40 0.43 19.70
C VAL A 273 15.92 0.49 19.86
N SER A 274 16.53 1.66 20.00
CA SER A 274 17.98 1.85 20.04
C SER A 274 18.72 1.08 21.15
N ARG A 275 18.01 0.62 22.18
CA ARG A 275 18.56 -0.14 23.32
C ARG A 275 18.52 -1.65 23.10
N PHE A 276 17.83 -2.12 22.06
CA PHE A 276 17.63 -3.55 21.79
C PHE A 276 18.42 -3.98 20.55
N LYS A 277 18.71 -5.28 20.45
CA LYS A 277 19.32 -5.84 19.23
C LYS A 277 18.29 -5.92 18.12
N ASP A 278 18.63 -5.43 16.93
CA ASP A 278 17.74 -5.33 15.77
C ASP A 278 17.00 -6.64 15.47
N ARG A 279 17.69 -7.80 15.57
CA ARG A 279 17.09 -9.12 15.36
C ARG A 279 15.95 -9.45 16.34
N HIS A 280 16.06 -9.04 17.62
CA HIS A 280 15.02 -9.31 18.60
C HIS A 280 13.80 -8.40 18.38
N VAL A 281 14.07 -7.15 18.01
CA VAL A 281 13.02 -6.16 17.68
C VAL A 281 12.20 -6.64 16.49
N ILE A 282 12.85 -7.05 15.38
CA ILE A 282 12.15 -7.47 14.17
C ILE A 282 11.36 -8.78 14.40
N ILE A 283 11.93 -9.76 15.13
CA ILE A 283 11.26 -11.04 15.40
C ILE A 283 10.06 -10.84 16.33
N LEU A 284 10.25 -10.19 17.48
CA LEU A 284 9.18 -9.98 18.45
C LEU A 284 8.10 -9.03 17.93
N GLY A 285 8.52 -7.93 17.28
CA GLY A 285 7.60 -7.00 16.65
C GLY A 285 6.76 -7.67 15.57
N SER A 286 7.39 -8.45 14.67
CA SER A 286 6.64 -9.18 13.65
C SER A 286 5.72 -10.26 14.27
N PHE A 287 6.13 -10.92 15.35
CA PHE A 287 5.29 -11.91 16.03
C PHE A 287 4.03 -11.26 16.62
N VAL A 288 4.16 -10.17 17.36
CA VAL A 288 3.03 -9.45 17.96
C VAL A 288 2.12 -8.87 16.87
N PHE A 289 2.70 -8.32 15.80
CA PHE A 289 1.98 -7.80 14.65
C PHE A 289 1.12 -8.89 13.99
N VAL A 290 1.71 -10.04 13.68
CA VAL A 290 1.01 -11.18 13.08
C VAL A 290 -0.09 -11.70 13.99
N ALA A 291 0.17 -11.84 15.29
CA ALA A 291 -0.83 -12.30 16.25
C ALA A 291 -2.01 -11.34 16.35
N GLY A 292 -1.75 -10.02 16.36
CA GLY A 292 -2.79 -8.99 16.36
C GLY A 292 -3.69 -9.06 15.12
N TYR A 293 -3.11 -9.07 13.93
CA TYR A 293 -3.88 -9.18 12.68
C TYR A 293 -4.58 -10.53 12.52
N ALA A 294 -3.99 -11.64 12.98
CA ALA A 294 -4.66 -12.94 13.01
C ALA A 294 -5.90 -12.90 13.90
N TYR A 295 -5.82 -12.26 15.07
CA TYR A 295 -6.97 -12.07 15.94
C TYR A 295 -8.05 -11.19 15.30
N ILE A 296 -7.66 -10.05 14.69
CA ILE A 296 -8.57 -9.16 13.96
C ILE A 296 -9.26 -9.91 12.81
N SER A 297 -8.58 -10.82 12.14
CA SER A 297 -9.14 -11.62 11.04
C SER A 297 -10.21 -12.61 11.50
N TYR A 298 -10.32 -12.90 12.80
CA TYR A 298 -11.28 -13.87 13.36
C TYR A 298 -12.39 -13.22 14.17
N SER A 299 -12.07 -12.24 15.02
CA SER A 299 -12.97 -11.73 16.06
C SER A 299 -13.99 -10.71 15.50
N ASN A 300 -15.17 -10.67 16.12
CA ASN A 300 -16.19 -9.64 15.91
C ASN A 300 -16.45 -8.80 17.18
N TYR A 301 -15.67 -9.03 18.25
CA TYR A 301 -15.88 -8.33 19.54
C TYR A 301 -15.07 -7.03 19.61
N ILE A 302 -15.78 -5.89 19.56
CA ILE A 302 -15.21 -4.54 19.39
C ILE A 302 -14.05 -4.24 20.35
N PRO A 303 -14.16 -4.36 21.69
CA PRO A 303 -13.06 -4.02 22.60
C PRO A 303 -11.76 -4.76 22.30
N PHE A 304 -11.84 -6.05 21.96
CA PHE A 304 -10.66 -6.84 21.66
C PHE A 304 -10.11 -6.56 20.26
N LEU A 305 -10.94 -6.13 19.30
CA LEU A 305 -10.47 -5.63 18.00
C LEU A 305 -9.58 -4.39 18.18
N PHE A 306 -10.00 -3.42 18.99
CA PHE A 306 -9.17 -2.25 19.32
C PHE A 306 -7.89 -2.63 20.05
N ILE A 307 -7.94 -3.51 21.06
CA ILE A 307 -6.73 -3.96 21.76
C ILE A 307 -5.76 -4.67 20.81
N ALA A 308 -6.27 -5.52 19.93
CA ALA A 308 -5.44 -6.24 18.97
C ALA A 308 -4.81 -5.27 17.94
N MET A 309 -5.57 -4.25 17.49
CA MET A 309 -5.05 -3.23 16.60
C MET A 309 -4.01 -2.34 17.30
N LEU A 310 -4.25 -1.92 18.55
CA LEU A 310 -3.27 -1.20 19.36
C LEU A 310 -1.94 -1.97 19.44
N LEU A 311 -1.99 -3.26 19.79
CA LEU A 311 -0.78 -4.10 19.91
C LEU A 311 -0.08 -4.26 18.55
N ALA A 312 -0.84 -4.49 17.48
CA ALA A 312 -0.31 -4.59 16.13
C ALA A 312 0.36 -3.28 15.67
N SER A 313 -0.28 -2.13 15.92
CA SER A 313 0.26 -0.81 15.55
C SER A 313 1.52 -0.46 16.34
N VAL A 314 1.58 -0.75 17.63
CA VAL A 314 2.78 -0.56 18.44
C VAL A 314 3.92 -1.44 17.92
N ALA A 315 3.62 -2.70 17.61
CA ALA A 315 4.59 -3.64 17.06
C ALA A 315 5.10 -3.19 15.68
N GLU A 316 4.23 -2.66 14.83
CA GLU A 316 4.59 -2.06 13.53
C GLU A 316 5.56 -0.90 13.70
N VAL A 317 5.21 0.09 14.52
CA VAL A 317 6.04 1.27 14.80
C VAL A 317 7.42 0.91 15.30
N VAL A 318 7.52 -0.13 16.11
CA VAL A 318 8.79 -0.60 16.69
C VAL A 318 9.64 -1.35 15.64
N ARG A 319 9.05 -2.17 14.75
CA ARG A 319 9.79 -2.98 13.77
C ARG A 319 10.22 -2.20 12.53
N VAL A 320 9.41 -1.22 12.06
CA VAL A 320 9.65 -0.49 10.80
C VAL A 320 11.02 0.18 10.73
N PRO A 321 11.53 0.90 11.75
CA PRO A 321 12.88 1.46 11.70
C PRO A 321 13.99 0.42 11.52
N VAL A 322 13.82 -0.76 12.11
CA VAL A 322 14.79 -1.87 11.98
C VAL A 322 14.73 -2.47 10.57
N GLU A 323 13.53 -2.63 10.00
CA GLU A 323 13.36 -3.05 8.61
C GLU A 323 14.03 -2.07 7.65
N GLN A 324 13.80 -0.77 7.82
CA GLN A 324 14.43 0.25 7.00
C GLN A 324 15.95 0.24 7.12
N ASN A 325 16.47 0.01 8.33
CA ASN A 325 17.92 -0.12 8.55
C ASN A 325 18.51 -1.32 7.80
N TYR A 326 17.89 -2.50 7.89
CA TYR A 326 18.31 -3.66 7.12
C TYR A 326 18.20 -3.42 5.61
N GLN A 327 17.08 -2.85 5.15
CA GLN A 327 16.86 -2.54 3.73
C GLN A 327 17.93 -1.60 3.16
N ALA A 328 18.39 -0.63 3.94
CA ALA A 328 19.41 0.32 3.52
C ALA A 328 20.84 -0.24 3.59
N SER A 329 21.10 -1.14 4.54
CA SER A 329 22.46 -1.61 4.88
C SER A 329 22.83 -2.94 4.22
N LEU A 330 21.86 -3.77 3.85
CA LEU A 330 22.13 -5.07 3.20
C LEU A 330 22.66 -4.96 1.76
N PRO A 331 22.18 -4.01 0.92
CA PRO A 331 22.62 -3.91 -0.46
C PRO A 331 24.08 -3.50 -0.57
N PRO A 332 24.89 -4.14 -1.44
CA PRO A 332 26.24 -3.67 -1.75
C PRO A 332 26.18 -2.32 -2.48
N VAL A 333 27.19 -1.46 -2.27
CA VAL A 333 27.21 -0.07 -2.79
C VAL A 333 27.03 -0.03 -4.31
N HIS A 334 27.67 -0.95 -5.04
CA HIS A 334 27.64 -0.98 -6.51
C HIS A 334 26.29 -1.45 -7.12
N ALA A 335 25.42 -2.10 -6.35
CA ALA A 335 24.15 -2.65 -6.84
C ALA A 335 22.93 -2.14 -6.05
N ARG A 336 23.06 -1.11 -5.21
CA ARG A 336 22.03 -0.63 -4.29
C ARG A 336 20.70 -0.36 -4.96
N SER A 337 20.69 0.27 -6.14
CA SER A 337 19.46 0.56 -6.89
C SER A 337 18.70 -0.69 -7.31
N SER A 338 19.38 -1.74 -7.75
CA SER A 338 18.78 -3.02 -8.15
C SER A 338 18.17 -3.76 -6.93
N TYR A 339 18.86 -3.71 -5.78
CA TYR A 339 18.34 -4.29 -4.53
C TYR A 339 17.10 -3.55 -4.04
N LEU A 340 17.10 -2.22 -4.05
CA LEU A 340 15.94 -1.42 -3.66
C LEU A 340 14.76 -1.60 -4.62
N ALA A 341 15.02 -1.77 -5.92
CA ALA A 341 13.97 -2.07 -6.88
C ALA A 341 13.29 -3.42 -6.59
N VAL A 342 14.06 -4.47 -6.28
CA VAL A 342 13.51 -5.79 -5.90
C VAL A 342 12.74 -5.69 -4.58
N SER A 343 13.25 -4.98 -3.57
CA SER A 343 12.54 -4.74 -2.32
C SER A 343 11.22 -3.99 -2.54
N GLY A 344 11.19 -2.99 -3.43
CA GLY A 344 10.00 -2.23 -3.78
C GLY A 344 8.88 -3.07 -4.40
N MET A 345 9.21 -4.22 -5.03
CA MET A 345 8.20 -5.17 -5.52
C MET A 345 7.42 -5.84 -4.38
N GLY A 346 7.94 -5.80 -3.15
CA GLY A 346 7.33 -6.44 -1.99
C GLY A 346 5.90 -5.95 -1.72
N TYR A 347 5.61 -4.66 -1.95
CA TYR A 347 4.27 -4.11 -1.84
C TYR A 347 3.27 -4.84 -2.75
N ASN A 348 3.60 -4.99 -4.03
CA ASN A 348 2.73 -5.66 -5.00
C ASN A 348 2.58 -7.16 -4.69
N LEU A 349 3.64 -7.83 -4.22
CA LEU A 349 3.57 -9.23 -3.82
C LEU A 349 2.70 -9.43 -2.57
N ALA A 350 2.73 -8.51 -1.61
CA ALA A 350 1.84 -8.53 -0.46
C ALA A 350 0.37 -8.33 -0.86
N GLN A 351 0.08 -7.44 -1.79
CA GLN A 351 -1.24 -7.26 -2.39
C GLN A 351 -1.72 -8.52 -3.13
N LEU A 352 -0.81 -9.21 -3.83
CA LEU A 352 -1.10 -10.47 -4.49
C LEU A 352 -1.57 -11.53 -3.49
N ILE A 353 -0.85 -11.68 -2.36
CA ILE A 353 -1.24 -12.59 -1.27
C ILE A 353 -2.64 -12.28 -0.77
N CYS A 354 -2.97 -11.00 -0.57
CA CYS A 354 -4.31 -10.58 -0.15
C CYS A 354 -5.39 -10.94 -1.15
N SER A 355 -5.16 -10.71 -2.43
CA SER A 355 -6.12 -11.04 -3.49
C SER A 355 -6.38 -12.56 -3.55
N ILE A 356 -5.32 -13.36 -3.39
CA ILE A 356 -5.41 -14.83 -3.29
C ILE A 356 -6.19 -15.22 -2.04
N THR A 357 -5.96 -14.56 -0.90
CA THR A 357 -6.70 -14.83 0.34
C THR A 357 -8.19 -14.58 0.16
N VAL A 358 -8.58 -13.45 -0.45
CA VAL A 358 -9.99 -13.14 -0.75
C VAL A 358 -10.61 -14.21 -1.67
N MET A 359 -9.88 -14.65 -2.71
CA MET A 359 -10.36 -15.71 -3.60
C MET A 359 -10.56 -17.04 -2.87
N ILE A 360 -9.61 -17.43 -2.03
CA ILE A 360 -9.65 -18.70 -1.29
C ILE A 360 -10.71 -18.67 -0.17
N SER A 361 -10.95 -17.51 0.45
CA SER A 361 -11.93 -17.35 1.52
C SER A 361 -13.36 -17.67 1.07
N ALA A 362 -13.65 -17.62 -0.23
CA ALA A 362 -14.92 -18.05 -0.78
C ALA A 362 -15.19 -19.57 -0.63
N TYR A 363 -14.16 -20.36 -0.34
CA TYR A 363 -14.23 -21.83 -0.18
C TYR A 363 -13.92 -22.30 1.23
N LEU A 364 -13.37 -21.43 2.06
CA LEU A 364 -12.99 -21.71 3.44
C LEU A 364 -13.95 -21.02 4.40
N ASN A 365 -14.11 -21.61 5.59
CA ASN A 365 -14.80 -20.91 6.67
C ASN A 365 -13.86 -19.85 7.29
N ASN A 366 -14.41 -18.96 8.11
CA ASN A 366 -13.67 -17.87 8.75
C ASN A 366 -12.44 -18.37 9.53
N LEU A 367 -12.57 -19.43 10.33
CA LEU A 367 -11.46 -19.99 11.10
C LEU A 367 -10.34 -20.50 10.18
N ALA A 368 -10.67 -21.24 9.12
CA ALA A 368 -9.68 -21.76 8.19
C ALA A 368 -8.96 -20.64 7.42
N THR A 369 -9.68 -19.59 7.02
CA THR A 369 -9.07 -18.42 6.38
C THR A 369 -8.16 -17.66 7.34
N THR A 370 -8.58 -17.50 8.60
CA THR A 370 -7.74 -16.89 9.64
C THR A 370 -6.46 -17.68 9.88
N VAL A 371 -6.57 -19.03 9.98
CA VAL A 371 -5.41 -19.89 10.11
C VAL A 371 -4.48 -19.78 8.91
N PHE A 372 -5.02 -19.67 7.69
CA PHE A 372 -4.23 -19.44 6.47
C PHE A 372 -3.47 -18.11 6.53
N ILE A 373 -4.14 -17.01 6.90
CA ILE A 373 -3.52 -15.70 7.09
C ILE A 373 -2.41 -15.76 8.15
N ALA A 374 -2.71 -16.33 9.31
CA ALA A 374 -1.77 -16.48 10.40
C ALA A 374 -0.54 -17.33 10.00
N ALA A 375 -0.76 -18.43 9.27
CA ALA A 375 0.32 -19.29 8.78
C ALA A 375 1.28 -18.54 7.85
N ILE A 376 0.76 -17.72 6.93
CA ILE A 376 1.58 -16.87 6.05
C ILE A 376 2.43 -15.91 6.89
N GLY A 377 1.81 -15.18 7.83
CA GLY A 377 2.53 -14.22 8.67
C GLY A 377 3.58 -14.89 9.56
N PHE A 378 3.22 -15.98 10.25
CA PHE A 378 4.16 -16.72 11.09
C PHE A 378 5.27 -17.40 10.29
N PHE A 379 5.04 -17.76 9.02
CA PHE A 379 6.11 -18.21 8.13
C PHE A 379 7.12 -17.09 7.87
N GLY A 380 6.67 -15.83 7.70
CA GLY A 380 7.56 -14.67 7.64
C GLY A 380 8.37 -14.48 8.94
N VAL A 381 7.73 -14.60 10.11
CA VAL A 381 8.42 -14.57 11.41
C VAL A 381 9.45 -15.69 11.53
N PHE A 382 9.10 -16.91 11.10
CA PHE A 382 10.03 -18.05 11.09
C PHE A 382 11.27 -17.78 10.23
N ILE A 383 11.09 -17.16 9.05
CA ILE A 383 12.23 -16.75 8.22
C ILE A 383 13.11 -15.76 9.00
N PHE A 384 12.54 -14.71 9.61
CA PHE A 384 13.30 -13.76 10.43
C PHE A 384 14.06 -14.45 11.58
N MET A 385 13.47 -15.45 12.24
CA MET A 385 14.15 -16.23 13.26
C MET A 385 15.38 -16.96 12.71
N LYS A 386 15.30 -17.49 11.50
CA LYS A 386 16.41 -18.23 10.86
C LYS A 386 17.52 -17.31 10.39
N ILE A 387 17.21 -16.14 9.83
CA ILE A 387 18.18 -15.26 9.19
C ILE A 387 18.66 -14.11 10.10
N GLY A 388 17.99 -13.83 11.22
CA GLY A 388 18.22 -12.63 12.04
C GLY A 388 19.66 -12.46 12.51
N LEU A 389 20.36 -13.55 12.86
CA LEU A 389 21.78 -13.49 13.22
C LEU A 389 22.67 -13.12 12.01
N ALA A 390 22.38 -13.67 10.83
CA ALA A 390 23.11 -13.38 9.61
C ALA A 390 22.89 -11.94 9.13
N LEU A 391 21.67 -11.39 9.33
CA LEU A 391 21.35 -9.99 9.05
C LEU A 391 22.23 -9.05 9.91
N ASP A 392 22.24 -9.27 11.24
CA ASP A 392 23.07 -8.48 12.17
C ASP A 392 24.57 -8.53 11.78
N GLN A 393 25.09 -9.71 11.45
CA GLN A 393 26.48 -9.90 11.06
C GLN A 393 26.82 -9.15 9.76
N ARG A 394 25.93 -9.15 8.78
CA ARG A 394 26.15 -8.45 7.50
C ARG A 394 26.14 -6.94 7.68
N VAL A 395 25.19 -6.41 8.45
CA VAL A 395 25.11 -4.97 8.74
C VAL A 395 26.37 -4.49 9.48
N ASN A 396 26.82 -5.24 10.52
CA ASN A 396 28.02 -4.88 11.26
C ASN A 396 29.29 -4.92 10.39
N LYS A 397 29.37 -5.82 9.40
CA LYS A 397 30.48 -5.86 8.43
C LYS A 397 30.46 -4.72 7.44
N SER A 398 29.29 -4.18 7.10
CA SER A 398 29.17 -3.04 6.19
C SER A 398 29.43 -1.68 6.88
N ALA A 399 29.38 -1.65 8.22
CA ALA A 399 29.66 -0.48 9.05
C ALA A 399 31.12 -0.39 9.51
N ALA A 400 31.89 -1.48 9.44
CA ALA A 400 33.33 -1.56 9.73
C ALA A 400 34.16 -1.35 8.46
#